data_5b1aa78a7c173c98303e8ccabaaeed4d
#
_entry.id   5b1aa78a7c173c98303e8ccabaaeed4d
#
_cell.length_a   1.000
_cell.length_b   1.000
_cell.length_c   1.000
_cell.angle_alpha   90.00
_cell.angle_beta   90.00
_cell.angle_gamma   90.00
#
_symmetry.space_group_name_H-M   'P 1'
#
loop_
_entity.id
_entity.type
_entity.pdbx_description
1 polymer ?
#
loop_
_entity_poly.entity_id
_entity_poly.type
_entity_poly.pdbx_seq_one_letter_code
_entity_poly.pdbx_strand_id
1 'polypeptide(L)'
;GDLVTRWSSDASNIASGILNWIPNLIIYTVRFISALAIVIYYDPTFAIFALLGIPFSALLSKPLLKRMSKNNQRSAQMNAKLYGFNQETFSNIQTIKAFDLIKFYIEKLGSLQKEYIGMRLEFQRMSILTSILMSIIGFIVSYSCYGWGIYRVWSGVISYGTMTMFLSLSGTLTSSVNSLAGLIPSAVSLTISAGRLMDIVEMPQEDYSHDKEVEVFEKKYRMGGMGLVVEDMGYTYHTG
;
A
#
# COMPACT_ATOMS: atom_id res chain seq x y z
N GLY A 1 12.27 16.49 11.94
CA GLY A 1 11.30 16.15 10.88
C GLY A 1 10.86 14.70 10.87
N ASP A 2 11.79 13.74 10.82
CA ASP A 2 11.47 12.30 10.66
C ASP A 2 10.68 11.74 11.86
N LEU A 3 11.09 12.02 13.10
CA LEU A 3 10.40 11.58 14.32
C LEU A 3 8.95 12.10 14.40
N VAL A 4 8.71 13.36 14.04
CA VAL A 4 7.36 13.93 14.00
C VAL A 4 6.50 13.27 12.94
N THR A 5 7.08 12.97 11.78
CA THR A 5 6.39 12.25 10.69
C THR A 5 6.02 10.84 11.12
N ARG A 6 6.93 10.11 11.74
CA ARG A 6 6.66 8.77 12.27
C ARG A 6 5.57 8.80 13.35
N TRP A 7 5.67 9.73 14.29
CA TRP A 7 4.68 9.86 15.37
C TRP A 7 3.28 10.19 14.84
N SER A 8 3.14 11.18 13.96
CA SER A 8 1.82 11.63 13.49
C SER A 8 1.28 10.79 12.33
N SER A 9 2.08 10.58 11.28
CA SER A 9 1.64 9.91 10.06
C SER A 9 1.54 8.39 10.24
N ASP A 10 2.56 7.74 10.82
CA ASP A 10 2.54 6.30 11.00
C ASP A 10 1.54 5.87 12.08
N ALA A 11 1.40 6.62 13.16
CA ALA A 11 0.37 6.35 14.17
C ALA A 11 -1.05 6.50 13.60
N SER A 12 -1.30 7.55 12.81
CA SER A 12 -2.59 7.74 12.13
C SER A 12 -2.87 6.62 11.12
N ASN A 13 -1.84 6.18 10.39
CA ASN A 13 -1.95 5.08 9.44
C ASN A 13 -2.32 3.77 10.14
N ILE A 14 -1.69 3.46 11.28
CA ILE A 14 -2.01 2.29 12.08
C ILE A 14 -3.42 2.37 12.65
N ALA A 15 -3.81 3.50 13.23
CA ALA A 15 -5.14 3.68 13.80
C ALA A 15 -6.22 3.51 12.74
N SER A 16 -6.09 4.18 11.59
CA SER A 16 -7.03 4.05 10.46
C SER A 16 -7.02 2.64 9.87
N GLY A 17 -5.85 2.01 9.84
CA GLY A 17 -5.70 0.63 9.38
C GLY A 17 -6.44 -0.36 10.27
N ILE A 18 -6.24 -0.31 11.58
CA ILE A 18 -6.95 -1.19 12.52
C ILE A 18 -8.45 -1.01 12.40
N LEU A 19 -8.92 0.24 12.35
CA LEU A 19 -10.35 0.57 12.29
C LEU A 19 -11.02 0.14 10.97
N ASN A 20 -10.29 0.07 9.87
CA ASN A 20 -10.84 -0.29 8.57
C ASN A 20 -10.45 -1.72 8.15
N TRP A 21 -9.20 -2.12 8.39
CA TRP A 21 -8.68 -3.39 7.90
C TRP A 21 -9.33 -4.59 8.60
N ILE A 22 -9.43 -4.56 9.94
CA ILE A 22 -10.01 -5.66 10.73
C ILE A 22 -11.50 -5.85 10.41
N PRO A 23 -12.36 -4.82 10.45
CA PRO A 23 -13.76 -4.99 10.08
C PRO A 23 -13.96 -5.46 8.65
N ASN A 24 -13.19 -4.92 7.70
CA ASN A 24 -13.27 -5.34 6.30
C ASN A 24 -12.85 -6.80 6.10
N LEU A 25 -11.81 -7.25 6.78
CA LEU A 25 -11.38 -8.65 6.78
C LEU A 25 -12.52 -9.57 7.26
N ILE A 26 -13.16 -9.22 8.38
CA ILE A 26 -14.28 -9.99 8.93
C ILE A 26 -15.46 -9.99 7.95
N ILE A 27 -15.86 -8.82 7.45
CA ILE A 27 -17.00 -8.67 6.53
C ILE A 27 -16.78 -9.49 5.25
N TYR A 28 -15.61 -9.37 4.62
CA TYR A 28 -15.35 -10.10 3.37
C TYR A 28 -15.21 -11.60 3.59
N THR A 29 -14.65 -12.02 4.72
CA THR A 29 -14.55 -13.44 5.09
C THR A 29 -15.94 -14.02 5.36
N VAL A 30 -16.78 -13.34 6.12
CA VAL A 30 -18.17 -13.78 6.39
C VAL A 30 -18.98 -13.84 5.10
N ARG A 31 -18.88 -12.81 4.22
CA ARG A 31 -19.55 -12.83 2.90
C ARG A 31 -19.09 -14.00 2.05
N PHE A 32 -17.81 -14.28 2.02
CA PHE A 32 -17.25 -15.40 1.26
C PHE A 32 -17.76 -16.74 1.79
N ILE A 33 -17.66 -16.98 3.10
CA ILE A 33 -18.07 -18.24 3.73
C ILE A 33 -19.57 -18.45 3.58
N SER A 34 -20.39 -17.42 3.83
CA SER A 34 -21.85 -17.54 3.71
C SER A 34 -22.30 -17.82 2.28
N ALA A 35 -21.74 -17.10 1.31
CA ALA A 35 -22.06 -17.34 -0.10
C ALA A 35 -21.63 -18.75 -0.53
N LEU A 36 -20.44 -19.20 -0.13
CA LEU A 36 -19.93 -20.53 -0.44
C LEU A 36 -20.79 -21.63 0.20
N ALA A 37 -21.18 -21.47 1.46
CA ALA A 37 -22.04 -22.42 2.17
C ALA A 37 -23.40 -22.59 1.49
N ILE A 38 -24.02 -21.48 1.06
CA ILE A 38 -25.30 -21.51 0.34
C ILE A 38 -25.15 -22.23 -1.00
N VAL A 39 -24.10 -21.92 -1.77
CA VAL A 39 -23.87 -22.56 -3.07
C VAL A 39 -23.65 -24.08 -2.91
N ILE A 40 -22.83 -24.50 -1.95
CA ILE A 40 -22.58 -25.93 -1.67
C ILE A 40 -23.85 -26.65 -1.22
N TYR A 41 -24.68 -26.00 -0.41
CA TYR A 41 -25.91 -26.59 0.10
C TYR A 41 -26.93 -26.91 -1.02
N TYR A 42 -27.07 -26.02 -2.01
CA TYR A 42 -28.05 -26.17 -3.07
C TYR A 42 -27.52 -26.96 -4.27
N ASP A 43 -26.27 -26.72 -4.70
CA ASP A 43 -25.64 -27.44 -5.81
C ASP A 43 -24.10 -27.38 -5.74
N PRO A 44 -23.45 -28.46 -5.28
CA PRO A 44 -21.99 -28.53 -5.19
C PRO A 44 -21.27 -28.30 -6.51
N THR A 45 -21.92 -28.58 -7.67
CA THR A 45 -21.29 -28.41 -8.99
C THR A 45 -21.05 -26.94 -9.32
N PHE A 46 -21.94 -26.03 -8.89
CA PHE A 46 -21.71 -24.58 -9.00
C PHE A 46 -20.57 -24.10 -8.11
N ALA A 47 -20.39 -24.68 -6.92
CA ALA A 47 -19.27 -24.37 -6.04
C ALA A 47 -17.92 -24.69 -6.72
N ILE A 48 -17.84 -25.82 -7.44
CA ILE A 48 -16.64 -26.20 -8.19
C ILE A 48 -16.33 -25.15 -9.27
N PHE A 49 -17.32 -24.72 -10.04
CA PHE A 49 -17.14 -23.69 -11.07
C PHE A 49 -16.68 -22.35 -10.48
N ALA A 50 -17.33 -21.89 -9.40
CA ALA A 50 -16.96 -20.66 -8.72
C ALA A 50 -15.54 -20.72 -8.13
N LEU A 51 -15.20 -21.85 -7.49
CA LEU A 51 -13.88 -22.05 -6.88
C LEU A 51 -12.76 -22.21 -7.92
N LEU A 52 -13.02 -22.84 -9.07
CA LEU A 52 -12.03 -22.96 -10.15
C LEU A 52 -11.78 -21.63 -10.89
N GLY A 53 -12.80 -20.80 -11.02
CA GLY A 53 -12.68 -19.48 -11.66
C GLY A 53 -11.70 -18.55 -10.94
N ILE A 54 -11.62 -18.63 -9.60
CA ILE A 54 -10.76 -17.77 -8.77
C ILE A 54 -9.26 -18.05 -9.02
N PRO A 55 -8.73 -19.28 -8.86
CA PRO A 55 -7.31 -19.55 -9.10
C PRO A 55 -6.95 -19.39 -10.57
N PHE A 56 -7.87 -19.67 -11.49
CA PHE A 56 -7.65 -19.48 -12.93
C PHE A 56 -7.43 -17.99 -13.26
N SER A 57 -8.29 -17.11 -12.76
CA SER A 57 -8.11 -15.65 -12.91
C SER A 57 -6.83 -15.15 -12.23
N ALA A 58 -6.51 -15.65 -11.04
CA ALA A 58 -5.29 -15.29 -10.30
C ALA A 58 -4.00 -15.73 -11.02
N LEU A 59 -3.99 -16.91 -11.64
CA LEU A 59 -2.85 -17.41 -12.40
C LEU A 59 -2.60 -16.56 -13.66
N LEU A 60 -3.65 -16.20 -14.38
CA LEU A 60 -3.56 -15.37 -15.58
C LEU A 60 -3.19 -13.91 -15.26
N SER A 61 -3.57 -13.41 -14.10
CA SER A 61 -3.25 -12.04 -13.67
C SER A 61 -1.81 -11.86 -13.18
N LYS A 62 -1.18 -12.90 -12.62
CA LYS A 62 0.18 -12.80 -12.05
C LYS A 62 1.23 -12.12 -12.94
N PRO A 63 1.42 -12.53 -14.23
CA PRO A 63 2.43 -11.92 -15.08
C PRO A 63 2.11 -10.45 -15.39
N LEU A 64 0.82 -10.12 -15.51
CA LEU A 64 0.36 -8.76 -15.78
C LEU A 64 0.59 -7.85 -14.58
N LEU A 65 0.23 -8.30 -13.39
CA LEU A 65 0.45 -7.57 -12.14
C LEU A 65 1.94 -7.35 -11.86
N LYS A 66 2.80 -8.34 -12.16
CA LYS A 66 4.25 -8.19 -12.01
C LYS A 66 4.81 -7.11 -12.93
N ARG A 67 4.35 -7.03 -14.17
CA ARG A 67 4.74 -5.97 -15.12
C ARG A 67 4.24 -4.60 -14.67
N MET A 68 3.00 -4.51 -14.21
CA MET A 68 2.44 -3.28 -13.66
C MET A 68 3.22 -2.79 -12.44
N SER A 69 3.55 -3.68 -11.50
CA SER A 69 4.35 -3.34 -10.31
C SER A 69 5.72 -2.78 -10.70
N LYS A 70 6.42 -3.40 -11.65
CA LYS A 70 7.71 -2.91 -12.14
C LYS A 70 7.61 -1.51 -12.78
N ASN A 71 6.59 -1.28 -13.59
CA ASN A 71 6.35 0.03 -14.21
C ASN A 71 5.96 1.08 -13.17
N ASN A 72 5.19 0.69 -12.15
CA ASN A 72 4.83 1.61 -11.05
C ASN A 72 6.06 2.03 -10.25
N GLN A 73 6.99 1.11 -9.96
CA GLN A 73 8.26 1.44 -9.31
C GLN A 73 9.09 2.43 -10.12
N ARG A 74 9.22 2.22 -11.43
CA ARG A 74 9.91 3.17 -12.32
C ARG A 74 9.26 4.55 -12.32
N SER A 75 7.94 4.60 -12.40
CA SER A 75 7.19 5.86 -12.34
C SER A 75 7.39 6.58 -11.00
N ALA A 76 7.42 5.84 -9.88
CA ALA A 76 7.66 6.39 -8.56
C ALA A 76 9.09 6.96 -8.44
N GLN A 77 10.11 6.25 -8.95
CA GLN A 77 11.50 6.74 -8.97
C GLN A 77 11.65 8.02 -9.79
N MET A 78 10.99 8.08 -10.96
CA MET A 78 11.04 9.27 -11.80
C MET A 78 10.30 10.45 -11.17
N ASN A 79 9.19 10.18 -10.48
CA ASN A 79 8.47 11.19 -9.72
C ASN A 79 9.35 11.76 -8.59
N ALA A 80 10.06 10.90 -7.85
CA ALA A 80 11.01 11.33 -6.82
C ALA A 80 12.14 12.19 -7.41
N LYS A 81 12.66 11.83 -8.61
CA LYS A 81 13.67 12.63 -9.33
C LYS A 81 13.15 14.01 -9.72
N LEU A 82 11.88 14.10 -10.19
CA LEU A 82 11.24 15.38 -10.49
C LEU A 82 11.05 16.24 -9.24
N TYR A 83 10.58 15.65 -8.13
CA TYR A 83 10.44 16.36 -6.87
C TYR A 83 11.77 16.87 -6.34
N GLY A 84 12.82 16.02 -6.36
CA GLY A 84 14.17 16.43 -5.96
C GLY A 84 14.69 17.59 -6.81
N PHE A 85 14.52 17.52 -8.13
CA PHE A 85 14.92 18.62 -9.04
C PHE A 85 14.15 19.91 -8.75
N ASN A 86 12.84 19.83 -8.51
CA ASN A 86 12.04 21.00 -8.15
C ASN A 86 12.51 21.61 -6.82
N GLN A 87 12.71 20.77 -5.80
CA GLN A 87 13.18 21.22 -4.49
C GLN A 87 14.54 21.90 -4.58
N GLU A 88 15.50 21.29 -5.30
CA GLU A 88 16.83 21.88 -5.55
C GLU A 88 16.72 23.23 -6.28
N THR A 89 15.88 23.29 -7.33
CA THR A 89 15.67 24.51 -8.12
C THR A 89 15.11 25.63 -7.26
N PHE A 90 14.07 25.35 -6.45
CA PHE A 90 13.46 26.38 -5.59
C PHE A 90 14.38 26.79 -4.45
N SER A 91 15.11 25.86 -3.83
CA SER A 91 16.08 26.18 -2.78
C SER A 91 17.21 27.08 -3.27
N ASN A 92 17.61 26.94 -4.53
CA ASN A 92 18.71 27.71 -5.13
C ASN A 92 18.23 28.80 -6.11
N ILE A 93 16.98 29.22 -6.03
CA ILE A 93 16.36 30.13 -7.01
C ILE A 93 17.09 31.47 -7.13
N GLN A 94 17.65 31.99 -6.04
CA GLN A 94 18.42 33.23 -6.03
C GLN A 94 19.72 33.07 -6.82
N THR A 95 20.42 31.97 -6.63
CA THR A 95 21.66 31.64 -7.37
C THR A 95 21.36 31.46 -8.84
N ILE A 96 20.29 30.73 -9.18
CA ILE A 96 19.86 30.52 -10.58
C ILE A 96 19.58 31.85 -11.28
N LYS A 97 18.93 32.80 -10.59
CA LYS A 97 18.67 34.15 -11.11
C LYS A 97 19.95 34.96 -11.24
N ALA A 98 20.86 34.92 -10.26
CA ALA A 98 22.10 35.67 -10.26
C ALA A 98 23.03 35.28 -11.41
N PHE A 99 23.03 34.00 -11.82
CA PHE A 99 23.82 33.47 -12.93
C PHE A 99 23.06 33.38 -14.27
N ASP A 100 21.82 33.91 -14.33
CA ASP A 100 20.95 33.89 -15.53
C ASP A 100 20.72 32.46 -16.08
N LEU A 101 20.62 31.46 -15.21
CA LEU A 101 20.43 30.05 -15.58
C LEU A 101 18.98 29.64 -15.75
N ILE A 102 18.03 30.58 -15.72
CA ILE A 102 16.59 30.29 -15.73
C ILE A 102 16.22 29.45 -16.96
N LYS A 103 16.69 29.83 -18.14
CA LYS A 103 16.38 29.12 -19.39
C LYS A 103 16.89 27.67 -19.36
N PHE A 104 18.10 27.45 -18.87
CA PHE A 104 18.69 26.12 -18.72
C PHE A 104 17.85 25.21 -17.79
N TYR A 105 17.40 25.75 -16.65
CA TYR A 105 16.57 24.99 -15.71
C TYR A 105 15.17 24.69 -16.26
N ILE A 106 14.57 25.60 -17.02
CA ILE A 106 13.29 25.37 -17.72
C ILE A 106 13.42 24.25 -18.76
N GLU A 107 14.47 24.28 -19.58
CA GLU A 107 14.72 23.24 -20.58
C GLU A 107 14.97 21.88 -19.92
N LYS A 108 15.74 21.85 -18.83
CA LYS A 108 16.00 20.62 -18.05
C LYS A 108 14.74 20.08 -17.39
N LEU A 109 13.91 20.95 -16.81
CA LEU A 109 12.60 20.56 -16.26
C LEU A 109 11.70 19.98 -17.35
N GLY A 110 11.64 20.65 -18.52
CA GLY A 110 10.86 20.18 -19.67
C GLY A 110 11.30 18.80 -20.15
N SER A 111 12.60 18.52 -20.18
CA SER A 111 13.12 17.20 -20.54
C SER A 111 12.75 16.11 -19.52
N LEU A 112 12.87 16.40 -18.22
CA LEU A 112 12.46 15.50 -17.15
C LEU A 112 10.95 15.22 -17.14
N GLN A 113 10.14 16.26 -17.37
CA GLN A 113 8.69 16.10 -17.49
C GLN A 113 8.31 15.26 -18.70
N LYS A 114 8.96 15.45 -19.84
CA LYS A 114 8.73 14.66 -21.06
C LYS A 114 9.06 13.18 -20.83
N GLU A 115 10.15 12.88 -20.15
CA GLU A 115 10.53 11.53 -19.76
C GLU A 115 9.50 10.91 -18.81
N TYR A 116 9.06 11.67 -17.80
CA TYR A 116 8.01 11.24 -16.86
C TYR A 116 6.68 10.96 -17.56
N ILE A 117 6.25 11.86 -18.45
CA ILE A 117 5.01 11.69 -19.23
C ILE A 117 5.10 10.43 -20.11
N GLY A 118 6.24 10.21 -20.76
CA GLY A 118 6.46 9.01 -21.56
C GLY A 118 6.28 7.73 -20.77
N MET A 119 6.93 7.64 -19.60
CA MET A 119 6.78 6.49 -18.69
C MET A 119 5.35 6.34 -18.15
N ARG A 120 4.69 7.46 -17.85
CA ARG A 120 3.31 7.47 -17.35
C ARG A 120 2.33 6.97 -18.42
N LEU A 121 2.52 7.36 -19.67
CA LEU A 121 1.72 6.88 -20.79
C LEU A 121 1.94 5.37 -21.04
N GLU A 122 3.17 4.90 -20.96
CA GLU A 122 3.48 3.46 -21.07
C GLU A 122 2.79 2.66 -19.95
N PHE A 123 2.87 3.14 -18.71
CA PHE A 123 2.16 2.56 -17.58
C PHE A 123 0.64 2.53 -17.83
N GLN A 124 0.07 3.64 -18.29
CA GLN A 124 -1.37 3.75 -18.54
C GLN A 124 -1.83 2.80 -19.66
N ARG A 125 -1.06 2.70 -20.75
CA ARG A 125 -1.36 1.73 -21.82
C ARG A 125 -1.32 0.29 -21.30
N MET A 126 -0.32 -0.06 -20.50
CA MET A 126 -0.23 -1.39 -19.89
C MET A 126 -1.39 -1.64 -18.91
N SER A 127 -1.80 -0.63 -18.14
CA SER A 127 -2.95 -0.71 -17.22
C SER A 127 -4.25 -0.97 -17.98
N ILE A 128 -4.48 -0.25 -19.09
CA ILE A 128 -5.67 -0.43 -19.93
C ILE A 128 -5.68 -1.83 -20.55
N LEU A 129 -4.57 -2.29 -21.13
CA LEU A 129 -4.46 -3.65 -21.67
C LEU A 129 -4.75 -4.71 -20.62
N THR A 130 -4.19 -4.54 -19.42
CA THR A 130 -4.43 -5.45 -18.30
C THR A 130 -5.90 -5.47 -17.91
N SER A 131 -6.55 -4.29 -17.83
CA SER A 131 -7.98 -4.17 -17.50
C SER A 131 -8.86 -4.85 -18.57
N ILE A 132 -8.55 -4.66 -19.85
CA ILE A 132 -9.27 -5.31 -20.96
C ILE A 132 -9.14 -6.83 -20.87
N LEU A 133 -7.91 -7.35 -20.70
CA LEU A 133 -7.67 -8.79 -20.57
C LEU A 133 -8.40 -9.38 -19.35
N MET A 134 -8.37 -8.69 -18.23
CA MET A 134 -9.10 -9.10 -17.02
C MET A 134 -10.62 -9.10 -17.25
N SER A 135 -11.14 -8.10 -17.95
CA SER A 135 -12.56 -8.06 -18.30
C SER A 135 -12.96 -9.23 -19.22
N ILE A 136 -12.14 -9.55 -20.21
CA ILE A 136 -12.39 -10.70 -21.11
C ILE A 136 -12.40 -12.01 -20.30
N ILE A 137 -11.44 -12.21 -19.41
CA ILE A 137 -11.40 -13.39 -18.53
C ILE A 137 -12.66 -13.45 -17.68
N GLY A 138 -13.05 -12.33 -17.08
CA GLY A 138 -14.25 -12.21 -16.27
C GLY A 138 -15.51 -12.55 -17.07
N PHE A 139 -15.62 -12.10 -18.32
CA PHE A 139 -16.72 -12.45 -19.21
C PHE A 139 -16.74 -13.95 -19.52
N ILE A 140 -15.62 -14.56 -19.87
CA ILE A 140 -15.54 -15.99 -20.17
C ILE A 140 -16.02 -16.82 -18.95
N VAL A 141 -15.53 -16.50 -17.77
CA VAL A 141 -15.94 -17.18 -16.52
C VAL A 141 -17.45 -16.99 -16.26
N SER A 142 -17.94 -15.75 -16.39
CA SER A 142 -19.34 -15.42 -16.17
C SER A 142 -20.27 -16.14 -17.15
N TYR A 143 -19.97 -16.09 -18.45
CA TYR A 143 -20.78 -16.76 -19.47
C TYR A 143 -20.70 -18.29 -19.40
N SER A 144 -19.58 -18.85 -18.97
CA SER A 144 -19.47 -20.29 -18.69
C SER A 144 -20.38 -20.69 -17.52
N CYS A 145 -20.43 -19.89 -16.47
CA CYS A 145 -21.34 -20.08 -15.34
C CYS A 145 -22.82 -19.96 -15.75
N TYR A 146 -23.13 -18.97 -16.61
CA TYR A 146 -24.47 -18.83 -17.20
C TYR A 146 -24.86 -20.05 -18.06
N GLY A 147 -23.99 -20.49 -18.95
CA GLY A 147 -24.24 -21.67 -19.81
C GLY A 147 -24.50 -22.94 -18.99
N TRP A 148 -23.68 -23.14 -17.94
CA TRP A 148 -23.89 -24.24 -17.01
C TRP A 148 -25.24 -24.13 -16.27
N GLY A 149 -25.59 -22.92 -15.79
CA GLY A 149 -26.87 -22.65 -15.15
C GLY A 149 -28.07 -22.97 -16.06
N ILE A 150 -28.05 -22.53 -17.31
CA ILE A 150 -29.10 -22.81 -18.30
C ILE A 150 -29.23 -24.32 -18.53
N TYR A 151 -28.11 -25.03 -18.70
CA TYR A 151 -28.12 -26.48 -18.86
C TYR A 151 -28.78 -27.19 -17.66
N ARG A 152 -28.46 -26.76 -16.43
CA ARG A 152 -29.03 -27.32 -15.20
C ARG A 152 -30.53 -27.03 -15.04
N VAL A 153 -30.99 -25.83 -15.47
CA VAL A 153 -32.42 -25.49 -15.52
C VAL A 153 -33.14 -26.35 -16.56
N TRP A 154 -32.57 -26.51 -17.77
CA TRP A 154 -33.14 -27.29 -18.84
C TRP A 154 -33.23 -28.77 -18.46
N SER A 155 -32.24 -29.30 -17.77
CA SER A 155 -32.27 -30.67 -17.23
C SER A 155 -33.22 -30.88 -16.06
N GLY A 156 -33.94 -29.83 -15.60
CA GLY A 156 -34.94 -29.90 -14.51
C GLY A 156 -34.35 -30.07 -13.11
N VAL A 157 -33.05 -29.94 -12.98
CA VAL A 157 -32.35 -30.14 -11.68
C VAL A 157 -32.50 -28.94 -10.75
N ILE A 158 -32.49 -27.73 -11.32
CA ILE A 158 -32.65 -26.48 -10.56
C ILE A 158 -33.74 -25.60 -11.22
N SER A 159 -34.36 -24.76 -10.38
CA SER A 159 -35.30 -23.74 -10.86
C SER A 159 -34.56 -22.52 -11.44
N TYR A 160 -35.27 -21.71 -12.26
CA TYR A 160 -34.76 -20.43 -12.73
C TYR A 160 -34.37 -19.49 -11.59
N GLY A 161 -35.17 -19.48 -10.50
CA GLY A 161 -34.86 -18.69 -9.30
C GLY A 161 -33.56 -19.14 -8.62
N THR A 162 -33.31 -20.47 -8.56
CA THR A 162 -32.04 -20.99 -8.03
C THR A 162 -30.86 -20.62 -8.90
N MET A 163 -31.01 -20.64 -10.23
CA MET A 163 -29.97 -20.19 -11.16
C MET A 163 -29.60 -18.73 -10.96
N THR A 164 -30.60 -17.82 -10.87
CA THR A 164 -30.34 -16.40 -10.64
C THR A 164 -29.69 -16.15 -9.29
N MET A 165 -30.06 -16.90 -8.26
CA MET A 165 -29.41 -16.86 -6.95
C MET A 165 -27.92 -17.26 -7.07
N PHE A 166 -27.60 -18.34 -7.78
CA PHE A 166 -26.20 -18.78 -7.95
C PHE A 166 -25.36 -17.76 -8.71
N LEU A 167 -25.92 -17.10 -9.73
CA LEU A 167 -25.21 -16.05 -10.45
C LEU A 167 -24.88 -14.85 -9.55
N SER A 168 -25.83 -14.46 -8.70
CA SER A 168 -25.62 -13.41 -7.70
C SER A 168 -24.56 -13.79 -6.66
N LEU A 169 -24.62 -15.03 -6.15
CA LEU A 169 -23.65 -15.55 -5.19
C LEU A 169 -22.26 -15.71 -5.79
N SER A 170 -22.15 -16.10 -7.06
CA SER A 170 -20.88 -16.17 -7.80
C SER A 170 -20.22 -14.78 -7.89
N GLY A 171 -21.02 -13.74 -8.17
CA GLY A 171 -20.56 -12.35 -8.11
C GLY A 171 -20.06 -11.95 -6.72
N THR A 172 -20.80 -12.36 -5.67
CA THR A 172 -20.41 -12.11 -4.28
C THR A 172 -19.12 -12.83 -3.89
N LEU A 173 -18.95 -14.09 -4.30
CA LEU A 173 -17.72 -14.85 -4.08
C LEU A 173 -16.52 -14.16 -4.74
N THR A 174 -16.65 -13.82 -6.02
CA THR A 174 -15.58 -13.15 -6.78
C THR A 174 -15.22 -11.80 -6.17
N SER A 175 -16.21 -10.99 -5.83
CA SER A 175 -15.96 -9.68 -5.21
C SER A 175 -15.32 -9.80 -3.82
N SER A 176 -15.74 -10.78 -3.01
CA SER A 176 -15.15 -11.03 -1.69
C SER A 176 -13.69 -11.44 -1.78
N VAL A 177 -13.34 -12.33 -2.73
CA VAL A 177 -11.94 -12.72 -2.96
C VAL A 177 -11.09 -11.54 -3.41
N ASN A 178 -11.58 -10.73 -4.35
CA ASN A 178 -10.86 -9.54 -4.81
C ASN A 178 -10.67 -8.51 -3.68
N SER A 179 -11.69 -8.33 -2.83
CA SER A 179 -11.61 -7.45 -1.67
C SER A 179 -10.62 -7.96 -0.64
N LEU A 180 -10.62 -9.26 -0.33
CA LEU A 180 -9.62 -9.88 0.55
C LEU A 180 -8.20 -9.74 0.00
N ALA A 181 -8.00 -9.98 -1.29
CA ALA A 181 -6.71 -9.77 -1.94
C ALA A 181 -6.27 -8.30 -1.87
N GLY A 182 -7.20 -7.36 -1.98
CA GLY A 182 -6.96 -5.91 -1.83
C GLY A 182 -6.52 -5.50 -0.43
N LEU A 183 -6.80 -6.29 0.61
CA LEU A 183 -6.33 -6.02 1.97
C LEU A 183 -4.84 -6.34 2.19
N ILE A 184 -4.23 -7.17 1.33
CA ILE A 184 -2.82 -7.58 1.49
C ILE A 184 -1.85 -6.40 1.43
N PRO A 185 -1.91 -5.49 0.43
CA PRO A 185 -1.03 -4.32 0.40
C PRO A 185 -1.20 -3.41 1.62
N SER A 186 -2.43 -3.26 2.10
CA SER A 186 -2.73 -2.47 3.30
C SER A 186 -2.10 -3.10 4.55
N ALA A 187 -2.18 -4.42 4.71
CA ALA A 187 -1.53 -5.15 5.80
C ALA A 187 0.00 -4.93 5.80
N VAL A 188 0.63 -5.03 4.62
CA VAL A 188 2.07 -4.78 4.48
C VAL A 188 2.42 -3.34 4.88
N SER A 189 1.64 -2.35 4.42
CA SER A 189 1.83 -0.95 4.80
C SER A 189 1.72 -0.73 6.31
N LEU A 190 0.71 -1.35 6.94
CA LEU A 190 0.52 -1.28 8.39
C LEU A 190 1.69 -1.90 9.17
N THR A 191 2.20 -3.04 8.71
CA THR A 191 3.35 -3.70 9.32
C THR A 191 4.60 -2.83 9.25
N ILE A 192 4.83 -2.16 8.12
CA ILE A 192 5.97 -1.23 7.95
C ILE A 192 5.82 -0.02 8.88
N SER A 193 4.63 0.59 8.94
CA SER A 193 4.37 1.71 9.86
C SER A 193 4.51 1.31 11.33
N ALA A 194 4.05 0.10 11.70
CA ALA A 194 4.21 -0.44 13.04
C ALA A 194 5.69 -0.68 13.40
N GLY A 195 6.47 -1.24 12.47
CA GLY A 195 7.92 -1.42 12.69
C GLY A 195 8.62 -0.09 12.95
N ARG A 196 8.35 0.94 12.14
CA ARG A 196 8.93 2.28 12.34
C ARG A 196 8.52 2.95 13.66
N LEU A 197 7.32 2.69 14.16
CA LEU A 197 6.91 3.15 15.49
C LEU A 197 7.59 2.36 16.61
N MET A 198 7.74 1.05 16.46
CA MET A 198 8.47 0.23 17.44
C MET A 198 9.93 0.68 17.57
N ASP A 199 10.60 1.04 16.45
CA ASP A 199 11.96 1.59 16.49
C ASP A 199 12.07 2.83 17.38
N ILE A 200 10.99 3.65 17.49
CA ILE A 200 10.97 4.82 18.39
C ILE A 200 10.73 4.39 19.84
N VAL A 201 9.80 3.45 20.06
CA VAL A 201 9.44 2.98 21.41
C VAL A 201 10.61 2.22 22.06
N GLU A 202 11.38 1.50 21.25
CA GLU A 202 12.56 0.75 21.70
C GLU A 202 13.83 1.58 21.80
N MET A 203 13.77 2.88 21.48
CA MET A 203 14.92 3.76 21.70
C MET A 203 15.33 3.74 23.18
N PRO A 204 16.63 3.61 23.46
CA PRO A 204 17.11 3.65 24.84
C PRO A 204 16.68 4.97 25.50
N GLN A 205 16.02 4.84 26.62
CA GLN A 205 15.63 6.02 27.41
C GLN A 205 16.88 6.66 28.03
N GLU A 206 16.84 7.97 28.18
CA GLU A 206 17.89 8.66 28.92
C GLU A 206 18.00 8.10 30.33
N ASP A 207 19.24 7.91 30.79
CA ASP A 207 19.51 7.43 32.14
C ASP A 207 19.41 8.56 33.15
N TYR A 208 18.30 8.60 33.86
CA TYR A 208 18.05 9.57 34.96
C TYR A 208 18.50 9.04 36.32
N SER A 209 19.27 7.94 36.37
CA SER A 209 19.69 7.36 37.67
C SER A 209 20.51 8.31 38.55
N HIS A 210 21.23 9.24 37.94
CA HIS A 210 22.07 10.23 38.63
C HIS A 210 21.42 11.58 38.88
N ASP A 211 20.17 11.82 38.45
CA ASP A 211 19.50 13.12 38.58
C ASP A 211 19.44 13.61 40.01
N LYS A 212 19.21 12.74 40.98
CA LYS A 212 19.19 13.09 42.40
C LYS A 212 20.55 13.54 42.91
N GLU A 213 21.62 12.94 42.42
CA GLU A 213 23.01 13.32 42.78
C GLU A 213 23.34 14.67 42.14
N VAL A 214 22.95 14.89 40.89
CA VAL A 214 23.12 16.15 40.17
C VAL A 214 22.33 17.28 40.87
N GLU A 215 21.10 17.04 41.30
CA GLU A 215 20.28 18.01 42.01
C GLU A 215 20.90 18.43 43.38
N VAL A 216 21.47 17.46 44.09
CA VAL A 216 22.21 17.75 45.35
C VAL A 216 23.48 18.53 45.06
N PHE A 217 24.18 18.20 43.99
CA PHE A 217 25.39 18.88 43.54
C PHE A 217 25.07 20.31 43.08
N GLU A 218 24.01 20.52 42.30
CA GLU A 218 23.52 21.83 41.85
C GLU A 218 23.18 22.75 43.07
N LYS A 219 22.42 22.22 44.03
CA LYS A 219 22.07 22.99 45.25
C LYS A 219 23.28 23.43 46.05
N LYS A 220 24.33 22.60 46.11
CA LYS A 220 25.57 22.89 46.84
C LYS A 220 26.40 23.99 46.18
N TYR A 221 26.42 24.08 44.86
CA TYR A 221 27.28 25.00 44.12
C TYR A 221 26.54 26.17 43.44
N ARG A 222 25.24 26.31 43.65
CA ARG A 222 24.36 27.32 43.02
C ARG A 222 24.81 28.76 43.17
N MET A 223 25.59 29.09 44.22
CA MET A 223 26.06 30.46 44.51
C MET A 223 27.50 30.75 44.05
N GLY A 224 28.26 29.79 43.56
CA GLY A 224 29.69 29.92 43.33
C GLY A 224 30.14 29.89 41.85
N GLY A 225 29.28 29.63 40.93
CA GLY A 225 29.67 29.36 39.54
C GLY A 225 30.40 28.02 39.39
N MET A 226 29.98 27.17 38.43
CA MET A 226 30.66 25.92 38.17
C MET A 226 31.63 26.10 36.99
N GLY A 227 32.89 25.69 37.20
CA GLY A 227 33.82 25.51 36.08
C GLY A 227 33.63 24.14 35.49
N LEU A 228 33.44 24.06 34.18
CA LEU A 228 33.44 22.82 33.44
C LEU A 228 34.81 22.58 32.83
N VAL A 229 35.46 21.50 33.23
CA VAL A 229 36.71 21.03 32.64
C VAL A 229 36.41 19.75 31.85
N VAL A 230 36.66 19.78 30.56
CA VAL A 230 36.42 18.63 29.68
C VAL A 230 37.79 18.15 29.21
N GLU A 231 38.17 16.95 29.66
CA GLU A 231 39.41 16.29 29.26
C GLU A 231 39.04 15.04 28.45
N ASP A 232 39.64 14.89 27.27
CA ASP A 232 39.54 13.68 26.39
C ASP A 232 38.11 13.26 26.04
N MET A 233 37.18 14.21 25.87
CA MET A 233 35.81 13.92 25.47
C MET A 233 35.71 13.76 23.95
N GLY A 234 35.35 12.56 23.50
CA GLY A 234 35.02 12.26 22.12
C GLY A 234 33.54 11.90 21.99
N TYR A 235 32.87 12.44 20.99
CA TYR A 235 31.52 12.00 20.62
C TYR A 235 31.48 11.62 19.13
N THR A 236 31.05 10.41 18.85
CA THR A 236 30.88 9.93 17.49
C THR A 236 29.39 9.87 17.14
N TYR A 237 28.98 10.66 16.16
CA TYR A 237 27.63 10.52 15.61
C TYR A 237 27.53 9.20 14.86
N HIS A 238 26.62 8.33 15.26
CA HIS A 238 26.21 7.21 14.45
C HIS A 238 25.39 7.78 13.25
N THR A 239 26.07 7.97 12.14
CA THR A 239 25.38 8.17 10.84
C THR A 239 24.76 6.85 10.48
N GLY A 240 23.40 6.76 10.64
CA GLY A 240 22.59 5.64 10.19
C GLY A 240 22.52 5.55 8.67
#